data_256e71bb091e63ba5ce88c481a3880d3
#
_entry.id   256e71bb091e63ba5ce88c481a3880d3
#
_cell.length_a   1.000
_cell.length_b   1.000
_cell.length_c   1.000
_cell.angle_alpha   90.00
_cell.angle_beta   90.00
_cell.angle_gamma   90.00
#
_symmetry.space_group_name_H-M   'P 1'
#
loop_
_entity.id
_entity.type
_entity.pdbx_description
1 polymer ?
#
loop_
_entity_poly.entity_id
_entity_poly.type
_entity_poly.pdbx_seq_one_letter_code
_entity_poly.pdbx_strand_id
1 'polypeptide(L)'
;WSTYDMELKLPIYLDNNATTPMDPRVLEAMIPYFTEKFGNAASRNHAFGWVAEEAVDYAREQIAKLIGADAKEIIFTSGATEADNLAIKGVYEMYASKGNHIITCTTEHKAVLDTCKHIEKLGGEVTYLNVLPDGLIDLAELEAAIKPTTILISVMYANNEIGTIMPIREISAIARKHGVLLFTDATQAV
;
A
#
# COMPACT_ATOMS: atom_id res chain seq x y z
N TRP A 1 -36.67 -17.54 13.65
CA TRP A 1 -35.98 -16.26 13.78
C TRP A 1 -35.58 -16.14 15.25
N SER A 2 -34.32 -16.45 15.56
CA SER A 2 -33.72 -16.21 16.88
C SER A 2 -33.46 -14.70 17.01
N THR A 3 -34.16 -14.04 17.91
CA THR A 3 -33.85 -12.70 18.37
C THR A 3 -32.53 -12.78 19.16
N TYR A 4 -31.42 -12.45 18.52
CA TYR A 4 -30.23 -12.12 19.28
C TYR A 4 -30.49 -10.79 19.98
N ASP A 5 -30.65 -10.83 21.29
CA ASP A 5 -30.56 -9.66 22.16
C ASP A 5 -29.10 -9.14 22.04
N MET A 6 -28.83 -8.35 21.00
CA MET A 6 -27.59 -7.63 20.92
C MET A 6 -27.70 -6.42 21.85
N GLU A 7 -27.14 -6.55 23.04
CA GLU A 7 -27.00 -5.44 23.97
C GLU A 7 -26.17 -4.34 23.28
N LEU A 8 -26.79 -3.20 23.00
CA LEU A 8 -26.16 -2.08 22.33
C LEU A 8 -25.01 -1.52 23.19
N LYS A 9 -23.75 -1.74 22.78
CA LYS A 9 -22.59 -1.14 23.45
C LYS A 9 -22.40 0.30 23.00
N LEU A 10 -22.49 1.23 23.93
CA LEU A 10 -22.21 2.65 23.70
C LEU A 10 -20.86 3.05 24.32
N PRO A 11 -20.08 3.98 23.69
CA PRO A 11 -20.33 4.61 22.39
C PRO A 11 -20.11 3.66 21.21
N ILE A 12 -20.80 3.91 20.09
CA ILE A 12 -20.56 3.18 18.85
C ILE A 12 -19.32 3.80 18.14
N TYR A 13 -18.32 2.97 17.84
CA TYR A 13 -17.15 3.39 17.08
C TYR A 13 -17.41 3.27 15.57
N LEU A 14 -17.28 4.39 14.83
CA LEU A 14 -17.59 4.49 13.41
C LEU A 14 -16.39 4.90 12.55
N ASP A 15 -15.17 4.94 13.11
CA ASP A 15 -13.95 5.35 12.40
C ASP A 15 -13.01 4.16 12.17
N ASN A 16 -13.55 3.07 11.63
CA ASN A 16 -12.75 1.85 11.38
C ASN A 16 -11.72 2.02 10.27
N ASN A 17 -11.78 3.08 9.47
CA ASN A 17 -10.74 3.40 8.49
C ASN A 17 -9.46 3.94 9.16
N ALA A 18 -9.56 4.55 10.34
CA ALA A 18 -8.40 4.97 11.11
C ALA A 18 -7.79 3.80 11.89
N THR A 19 -8.62 3.04 12.62
CA THR A 19 -8.21 1.86 13.40
C THR A 19 -9.33 0.85 13.48
N THR A 20 -8.98 -0.43 13.51
CA THR A 20 -9.94 -1.53 13.72
C THR A 20 -9.48 -2.43 14.86
N PRO A 21 -10.41 -3.05 15.62
CA PRO A 21 -10.05 -4.12 16.53
C PRO A 21 -9.36 -5.26 15.77
N MET A 22 -8.35 -5.84 16.40
CA MET A 22 -7.73 -7.05 15.85
C MET A 22 -8.73 -8.20 15.85
N ASP A 23 -8.83 -8.97 14.75
CA ASP A 23 -9.62 -10.19 14.70
C ASP A 23 -9.10 -11.18 15.77
N PRO A 24 -9.98 -11.73 16.64
CA PRO A 24 -9.55 -12.66 17.69
C PRO A 24 -8.77 -13.86 17.19
N ARG A 25 -9.08 -14.36 15.98
CA ARG A 25 -8.35 -15.48 15.36
C ARG A 25 -6.93 -15.10 14.98
N VAL A 26 -6.74 -13.85 14.55
CA VAL A 26 -5.41 -13.31 14.24
C VAL A 26 -4.61 -13.14 15.52
N LEU A 27 -5.20 -12.58 16.58
CA LEU A 27 -4.54 -12.45 17.88
C LEU A 27 -4.11 -13.81 18.42
N GLU A 28 -5.00 -14.81 18.39
CA GLU A 28 -4.70 -16.18 18.84
C GLU A 28 -3.52 -16.79 18.05
N ALA A 29 -3.48 -16.59 16.73
CA ALA A 29 -2.38 -17.06 15.89
C ALA A 29 -1.05 -16.34 16.18
N MET A 30 -1.09 -15.09 16.63
CA MET A 30 0.11 -14.30 16.94
C MET A 30 0.71 -14.60 18.33
N ILE A 31 -0.11 -14.91 19.34
CA ILE A 31 0.33 -15.08 20.74
C ILE A 31 1.54 -16.01 20.88
N PRO A 32 1.63 -17.20 20.25
CA PRO A 32 2.78 -18.09 20.38
C PRO A 32 4.11 -17.46 19.97
N TYR A 33 4.11 -16.50 19.05
CA TYR A 33 5.32 -15.81 18.59
C TYR A 33 5.84 -14.76 19.58
N PHE A 34 5.02 -14.35 20.54
CA PHE A 34 5.43 -13.47 21.62
C PHE A 34 5.97 -14.24 22.85
N THR A 35 5.60 -15.52 22.99
CA THR A 35 5.84 -16.27 24.24
C THR A 35 6.70 -17.53 24.06
N GLU A 36 6.49 -18.29 22.99
CA GLU A 36 7.13 -19.60 22.80
C GLU A 36 8.02 -19.65 21.55
N LYS A 37 7.57 -19.05 20.44
CA LYS A 37 8.24 -19.07 19.12
C LYS A 37 8.90 -17.72 18.81
N PHE A 38 9.49 -17.10 19.81
CA PHE A 38 10.02 -15.70 19.77
C PHE A 38 11.38 -15.58 19.06
N GLY A 39 11.82 -16.57 18.31
CA GLY A 39 13.10 -16.58 17.61
C GLY A 39 13.21 -15.45 16.56
N ASN A 40 14.44 -15.04 16.26
CA ASN A 40 14.70 -14.09 15.19
C ASN A 40 14.84 -14.85 13.86
N ALA A 41 13.99 -14.57 12.88
CA ALA A 41 14.02 -15.19 11.56
C ALA A 41 15.34 -14.99 10.78
N ALA A 42 16.15 -13.98 11.14
CA ALA A 42 17.47 -13.77 10.57
C ALA A 42 18.57 -14.67 11.19
N SER A 43 18.27 -15.37 12.28
CA SER A 43 19.23 -16.23 12.99
C SER A 43 19.22 -17.63 12.38
N ARG A 44 20.17 -17.91 11.49
CA ARG A 44 20.23 -19.17 10.72
C ARG A 44 20.95 -20.34 11.40
N ASN A 45 21.51 -20.13 12.59
CA ASN A 45 22.43 -21.08 13.22
C ASN A 45 21.81 -21.94 14.33
N HIS A 46 20.50 -21.82 14.60
CA HIS A 46 19.81 -22.55 15.66
C HIS A 46 18.30 -22.67 15.41
N ALA A 47 17.68 -23.68 16.04
CA ALA A 47 16.29 -24.05 15.82
C ALA A 47 15.27 -22.92 16.07
N PHE A 48 15.50 -22.03 17.03
CA PHE A 48 14.60 -20.88 17.27
C PHE A 48 14.51 -19.96 16.05
N GLY A 49 15.64 -19.73 15.38
CA GLY A 49 15.67 -18.93 14.14
C GLY A 49 14.94 -19.63 13.00
N TRP A 50 15.15 -20.94 12.82
CA TRP A 50 14.50 -21.71 11.75
C TRP A 50 12.98 -21.71 11.88
N VAL A 51 12.44 -21.89 13.10
CA VAL A 51 10.99 -21.84 13.36
C VAL A 51 10.41 -20.47 13.02
N ALA A 52 11.13 -19.39 13.33
CA ALA A 52 10.71 -18.04 13.01
C ALA A 52 10.80 -17.75 11.51
N GLU A 53 11.87 -18.20 10.82
CA GLU A 53 12.05 -18.07 9.38
C GLU A 53 10.92 -18.78 8.62
N GLU A 54 10.62 -20.03 8.98
CA GLU A 54 9.51 -20.81 8.39
C GLU A 54 8.16 -20.08 8.53
N ALA A 55 7.89 -19.50 9.70
CA ALA A 55 6.66 -18.76 9.94
C ALA A 55 6.55 -17.50 9.08
N VAL A 56 7.65 -16.75 8.93
CA VAL A 56 7.71 -15.56 8.08
C VAL A 56 7.53 -15.93 6.62
N ASP A 57 8.20 -16.99 6.16
CA ASP A 57 8.09 -17.45 4.76
C ASP A 57 6.67 -17.93 4.44
N TYR A 58 6.06 -18.69 5.36
CA TYR A 58 4.67 -19.10 5.21
C TYR A 58 3.69 -17.91 5.11
N ALA A 59 3.84 -16.90 5.99
CA ALA A 59 3.04 -15.68 5.92
C ALA A 59 3.23 -14.95 4.59
N ARG A 60 4.46 -14.89 4.10
CA ARG A 60 4.82 -14.28 2.81
C ARG A 60 4.14 -14.99 1.63
N GLU A 61 4.15 -16.32 1.63
CA GLU A 61 3.46 -17.14 0.62
C GLU A 61 1.94 -16.93 0.63
N GLN A 62 1.33 -16.84 1.82
CA GLN A 62 -0.10 -16.58 1.94
C GLN A 62 -0.48 -15.22 1.34
N ILE A 63 0.29 -14.16 1.64
CA ILE A 63 0.05 -12.82 1.11
C ILE A 63 0.26 -12.82 -0.41
N ALA A 64 1.36 -13.40 -0.90
CA ALA A 64 1.65 -13.50 -2.32
C ALA A 64 0.51 -14.19 -3.08
N LYS A 65 0.01 -15.31 -2.56
CA LYS A 65 -1.14 -16.02 -3.15
C LYS A 65 -2.41 -15.17 -3.18
N LEU A 66 -2.66 -14.37 -2.13
CA LEU A 66 -3.83 -13.50 -2.04
C LEU A 66 -3.84 -12.43 -3.12
N ILE A 67 -2.68 -11.80 -3.37
CA ILE A 67 -2.56 -10.68 -4.32
C ILE A 67 -2.06 -11.11 -5.71
N GLY A 68 -1.80 -12.41 -5.93
CA GLY A 68 -1.34 -12.93 -7.22
C GLY A 68 0.12 -12.59 -7.54
N ALA A 69 0.97 -12.50 -6.52
CA ALA A 69 2.41 -12.22 -6.63
C ALA A 69 3.26 -13.46 -6.30
N ASP A 70 4.57 -13.38 -6.54
CA ASP A 70 5.55 -14.34 -6.03
C ASP A 70 5.94 -13.99 -4.59
N ALA A 71 6.21 -14.98 -3.75
CA ALA A 71 6.61 -14.78 -2.35
C ALA A 71 7.81 -13.84 -2.18
N LYS A 72 8.78 -13.90 -3.11
CA LYS A 72 9.97 -13.02 -3.12
C LYS A 72 9.66 -11.55 -3.41
N GLU A 73 8.47 -11.22 -3.93
CA GLU A 73 8.01 -9.86 -4.20
C GLU A 73 7.36 -9.21 -2.97
N ILE A 74 7.11 -9.99 -1.92
CA ILE A 74 6.53 -9.48 -0.67
C ILE A 74 7.64 -8.93 0.22
N ILE A 75 7.51 -7.68 0.62
CA ILE A 75 8.43 -7.00 1.55
C ILE A 75 7.62 -6.55 2.75
N PHE A 76 7.95 -7.07 3.93
CA PHE A 76 7.35 -6.63 5.19
C PHE A 76 7.97 -5.32 5.64
N THR A 77 7.13 -4.38 6.02
CA THR A 77 7.50 -3.06 6.57
C THR A 77 6.78 -2.83 7.89
N SER A 78 7.13 -1.76 8.60
CA SER A 78 6.46 -1.37 9.85
C SER A 78 5.04 -0.82 9.64
N GLY A 79 4.65 -0.55 8.40
CA GLY A 79 3.32 -0.03 8.05
C GLY A 79 3.32 0.65 6.68
N ALA A 80 2.12 1.13 6.26
CA ALA A 80 1.90 1.73 4.96
C ALA A 80 2.83 2.92 4.68
N THR A 81 3.05 3.80 5.66
CA THR A 81 3.95 4.96 5.49
C THR A 81 5.37 4.56 5.09
N GLU A 82 5.91 3.49 5.67
CA GLU A 82 7.23 2.98 5.27
C GLU A 82 7.17 2.36 3.89
N ALA A 83 6.13 1.60 3.58
CA ALA A 83 5.95 0.96 2.28
C ALA A 83 5.85 1.98 1.14
N ASP A 84 5.04 3.04 1.32
CA ASP A 84 4.89 4.14 0.37
C ASP A 84 6.23 4.84 0.11
N ASN A 85 6.94 5.18 1.19
CA ASN A 85 8.25 5.81 1.09
C ASN A 85 9.27 4.92 0.37
N LEU A 86 9.30 3.63 0.72
CA LEU A 86 10.22 2.66 0.11
C LEU A 86 9.95 2.53 -1.39
N ALA A 87 8.69 2.36 -1.78
CA ALA A 87 8.31 2.20 -3.17
C ALA A 87 8.59 3.46 -4.00
N ILE A 88 8.06 4.61 -3.57
CA ILE A 88 8.12 5.85 -4.36
C ILE A 88 9.57 6.38 -4.44
N LYS A 89 10.29 6.44 -3.31
CA LYS A 89 11.70 6.87 -3.30
C LYS A 89 12.61 5.87 -4.01
N GLY A 90 12.37 4.57 -3.82
CA GLY A 90 13.12 3.52 -4.51
C GLY A 90 12.98 3.61 -6.02
N VAL A 91 11.76 3.83 -6.54
CA VAL A 91 11.56 4.05 -7.99
C VAL A 91 12.28 5.32 -8.45
N TYR A 92 12.12 6.44 -7.72
CA TYR A 92 12.77 7.69 -8.07
C TYR A 92 14.29 7.55 -8.18
N GLU A 93 14.94 6.89 -7.24
CA GLU A 93 16.38 6.66 -7.25
C GLU A 93 16.82 5.67 -8.35
N MET A 94 16.11 4.53 -8.45
CA MET A 94 16.48 3.46 -9.39
C MET A 94 16.26 3.84 -10.86
N TYR A 95 15.27 4.71 -11.13
CA TYR A 95 14.91 5.13 -12.49
C TYR A 95 15.42 6.53 -12.85
N ALA A 96 16.30 7.12 -12.05
CA ALA A 96 16.86 8.46 -12.27
C ALA A 96 17.49 8.67 -13.67
N SER A 97 18.01 7.61 -14.30
CA SER A 97 18.53 7.65 -15.66
C SER A 97 17.44 7.71 -16.75
N LYS A 98 16.18 7.33 -16.42
CA LYS A 98 15.04 7.35 -17.34
C LYS A 98 14.23 8.63 -17.23
N GLY A 99 14.19 9.24 -16.06
CA GLY A 99 13.43 10.45 -15.82
C GLY A 99 13.30 10.78 -14.35
N ASN A 100 12.60 11.88 -14.06
CA ASN A 100 12.42 12.40 -12.70
C ASN A 100 10.98 12.87 -12.42
N HIS A 101 10.04 12.52 -13.31
CA HIS A 101 8.65 12.96 -13.17
C HIS A 101 7.76 11.86 -12.60
N ILE A 102 6.96 12.25 -11.60
CA ILE A 102 5.95 11.40 -10.94
C ILE A 102 4.58 12.07 -11.11
N ILE A 103 3.56 11.26 -11.38
CA ILE A 103 2.16 11.71 -11.37
C ILE A 103 1.47 11.10 -10.16
N THR A 104 0.77 11.91 -9.38
CA THR A 104 -0.03 11.48 -8.25
C THR A 104 -1.35 12.24 -8.18
N CYS A 105 -2.17 12.00 -7.16
CA CYS A 105 -3.49 12.60 -7.00
C CYS A 105 -3.52 13.45 -5.73
N THR A 106 -4.31 14.53 -5.72
CA THR A 106 -4.43 15.43 -4.57
C THR A 106 -5.10 14.81 -3.35
N THR A 107 -5.82 13.70 -3.53
CA THR A 107 -6.54 12.96 -2.47
C THR A 107 -5.76 11.78 -1.91
N GLU A 108 -4.48 11.65 -2.24
CA GLU A 108 -3.60 10.63 -1.66
C GLU A 108 -3.44 10.80 -0.15
N HIS A 109 -3.10 9.69 0.52
CA HIS A 109 -2.71 9.75 1.92
C HIS A 109 -1.47 10.64 2.12
N LYS A 110 -1.39 11.28 3.28
CA LYS A 110 -0.29 12.19 3.64
C LYS A 110 1.11 11.56 3.43
N ALA A 111 1.26 10.26 3.67
CA ALA A 111 2.51 9.55 3.45
C ALA A 111 3.02 9.66 2.00
N VAL A 112 2.12 9.50 1.02
CA VAL A 112 2.43 9.66 -0.41
C VAL A 112 2.71 11.11 -0.75
N LEU A 113 1.84 12.04 -0.32
CA LEU A 113 1.99 13.49 -0.62
C LEU A 113 3.28 14.06 -0.04
N ASP A 114 3.63 13.73 1.20
CA ASP A 114 4.86 14.21 1.83
C ASP A 114 6.11 13.58 1.19
N THR A 115 6.01 12.34 0.73
CA THR A 115 7.08 11.69 -0.05
C THR A 115 7.29 12.39 -1.39
N CYS A 116 6.21 12.72 -2.10
CA CYS A 116 6.27 13.48 -3.36
C CYS A 116 6.89 14.86 -3.15
N LYS A 117 6.49 15.61 -2.12
CA LYS A 117 7.10 16.90 -1.74
C LYS A 117 8.58 16.78 -1.40
N HIS A 118 8.99 15.66 -0.81
CA HIS A 118 10.41 15.40 -0.55
C HIS A 118 11.17 15.20 -1.87
N ILE A 119 10.60 14.47 -2.82
CA ILE A 119 11.20 14.26 -4.15
C ILE A 119 11.36 15.60 -4.90
N GLU A 120 10.35 16.49 -4.82
CA GLU A 120 10.47 17.84 -5.41
C GLU A 120 11.67 18.62 -4.85
N LYS A 121 11.94 18.54 -3.54
CA LYS A 121 13.13 19.14 -2.92
C LYS A 121 14.45 18.55 -3.41
N LEU A 122 14.43 17.32 -3.91
CA LEU A 122 15.60 16.66 -4.50
C LEU A 122 15.75 16.95 -6.01
N GLY A 123 14.87 17.78 -6.59
CA GLY A 123 14.90 18.15 -8.00
C GLY A 123 14.00 17.27 -8.88
N GLY A 124 13.17 16.43 -8.31
CA GLY A 124 12.12 15.71 -9.01
C GLY A 124 10.97 16.63 -9.42
N GLU A 125 10.21 16.20 -10.40
CA GLU A 125 9.00 16.87 -10.87
C GLU A 125 7.78 16.05 -10.46
N VAL A 126 6.74 16.69 -9.90
CA VAL A 126 5.51 16.00 -9.52
C VAL A 126 4.30 16.71 -10.09
N THR A 127 3.44 15.97 -10.77
CA THR A 127 2.12 16.43 -11.20
C THR A 127 1.08 15.86 -10.24
N TYR A 128 0.31 16.75 -9.61
CA TYR A 128 -0.81 16.42 -8.74
C TYR A 128 -2.12 16.57 -9.50
N LEU A 129 -2.75 15.47 -9.86
CA LEU A 129 -4.05 15.46 -10.51
C LEU A 129 -5.15 15.84 -9.51
N ASN A 130 -6.05 16.70 -9.92
CA ASN A 130 -7.27 16.94 -9.17
C ASN A 130 -8.27 15.82 -9.38
N VAL A 131 -9.18 15.66 -8.42
CA VAL A 131 -10.31 14.76 -8.56
C VAL A 131 -11.55 15.49 -9.02
N LEU A 132 -12.41 14.78 -9.73
CA LEU A 132 -13.75 15.20 -10.12
C LEU A 132 -14.68 15.26 -8.87
N PRO A 133 -15.90 15.84 -8.97
CA PRO A 133 -16.82 15.90 -7.85
C PRO A 133 -17.23 14.56 -7.24
N ASP A 134 -17.07 13.45 -7.98
CA ASP A 134 -17.28 12.08 -7.51
C ASP A 134 -16.04 11.46 -6.85
N GLY A 135 -14.94 12.21 -6.77
CA GLY A 135 -13.68 11.79 -6.17
C GLY A 135 -12.78 10.94 -7.10
N LEU A 136 -13.16 10.73 -8.35
CA LEU A 136 -12.33 10.03 -9.35
C LEU A 136 -11.36 10.99 -10.04
N ILE A 137 -10.24 10.46 -10.55
CA ILE A 137 -9.38 11.21 -11.46
C ILE A 137 -9.94 11.14 -12.90
N ASP A 138 -9.69 12.19 -13.69
CA ASP A 138 -9.95 12.16 -15.12
C ASP A 138 -8.83 11.39 -15.83
N LEU A 139 -9.19 10.27 -16.49
CA LEU A 139 -8.23 9.42 -17.21
C LEU A 139 -7.60 10.12 -18.41
N ALA A 140 -8.32 11.05 -19.06
CA ALA A 140 -7.76 11.82 -20.16
C ALA A 140 -6.74 12.84 -19.65
N GLU A 141 -7.00 13.49 -18.49
CA GLU A 141 -6.04 14.37 -17.82
C GLU A 141 -4.80 13.58 -17.37
N LEU A 142 -4.98 12.39 -16.79
CA LEU A 142 -3.88 11.50 -16.43
C LEU A 142 -2.99 11.19 -17.65
N GLU A 143 -3.60 10.76 -18.75
CA GLU A 143 -2.83 10.41 -19.96
C GLU A 143 -2.12 11.62 -20.56
N ALA A 144 -2.76 12.78 -20.57
CA ALA A 144 -2.17 14.04 -21.04
C ALA A 144 -1.01 14.54 -20.16
N ALA A 145 -1.01 14.21 -18.87
CA ALA A 145 0.06 14.58 -17.93
C ALA A 145 1.34 13.75 -18.10
N ILE A 146 1.30 12.64 -18.84
CA ILE A 146 2.46 11.76 -19.04
C ILE A 146 3.48 12.47 -19.94
N LYS A 147 4.73 12.56 -19.47
CA LYS A 147 5.89 13.14 -20.17
C LYS A 147 6.90 12.05 -20.51
N PRO A 148 7.83 12.31 -21.43
CA PRO A 148 8.94 11.38 -21.68
C PRO A 148 9.79 11.08 -20.44
N THR A 149 9.78 11.97 -19.45
CA THR A 149 10.48 11.85 -18.16
C THR A 149 9.63 11.21 -17.06
N THR A 150 8.39 10.80 -17.34
CA THR A 150 7.51 10.18 -16.33
C THR A 150 7.99 8.75 -16.05
N ILE A 151 8.28 8.46 -14.78
CA ILE A 151 8.76 7.17 -14.31
C ILE A 151 7.74 6.42 -13.46
N LEU A 152 6.81 7.14 -12.84
CA LEU A 152 5.84 6.57 -11.90
C LEU A 152 4.50 7.30 -11.97
N ILE A 153 3.43 6.53 -11.98
CA ILE A 153 2.07 6.97 -11.64
C ILE A 153 1.75 6.36 -10.27
N SER A 154 1.38 7.21 -9.30
CA SER A 154 1.03 6.81 -7.93
C SER A 154 -0.40 7.23 -7.65
N VAL A 155 -1.33 6.28 -7.59
CA VAL A 155 -2.76 6.53 -7.33
C VAL A 155 -3.28 5.47 -6.38
N MET A 156 -3.85 5.90 -5.24
CA MET A 156 -4.41 4.99 -4.23
C MET A 156 -5.58 4.18 -4.79
N TYR A 157 -5.78 2.97 -4.28
CA TYR A 157 -6.85 2.09 -4.72
C TYR A 157 -8.21 2.55 -4.19
N ALA A 158 -8.33 2.69 -2.89
CA ALA A 158 -9.55 3.11 -2.20
C ALA A 158 -9.22 4.21 -1.18
N ASN A 159 -9.95 5.31 -1.25
CA ASN A 159 -9.70 6.45 -0.37
C ASN A 159 -10.26 6.18 1.03
N ASN A 160 -9.43 6.38 2.05
CA ASN A 160 -9.78 6.13 3.45
C ASN A 160 -10.76 7.16 4.05
N GLU A 161 -10.93 8.34 3.42
CA GLU A 161 -11.80 9.39 3.95
C GLU A 161 -13.16 9.41 3.24
N ILE A 162 -13.17 9.35 1.90
CA ILE A 162 -14.39 9.50 1.10
C ILE A 162 -14.90 8.19 0.48
N GLY A 163 -14.14 7.10 0.59
CA GLY A 163 -14.54 5.77 0.13
C GLY A 163 -14.53 5.57 -1.39
N THR A 164 -14.00 6.51 -2.16
CA THR A 164 -13.91 6.39 -3.62
C THR A 164 -12.93 5.28 -4.00
N ILE A 165 -13.34 4.40 -4.93
CA ILE A 165 -12.50 3.36 -5.50
C ILE A 165 -12.03 3.81 -6.88
N MET A 166 -10.73 3.95 -7.06
CA MET A 166 -10.13 4.41 -8.31
C MET A 166 -10.16 3.32 -9.40
N PRO A 167 -10.28 3.69 -10.68
CA PRO A 167 -10.30 2.75 -11.81
C PRO A 167 -8.88 2.23 -12.12
N ILE A 168 -8.30 1.45 -11.20
CA ILE A 168 -6.90 1.01 -11.27
C ILE A 168 -6.59 0.19 -12.53
N ARG A 169 -7.56 -0.54 -13.07
CA ARG A 169 -7.36 -1.31 -14.32
C ARG A 169 -7.12 -0.39 -15.51
N GLU A 170 -7.90 0.66 -15.64
CA GLU A 170 -7.82 1.66 -16.69
C GLU A 170 -6.52 2.48 -16.54
N ILE A 171 -6.20 2.89 -15.33
CA ILE A 171 -4.93 3.56 -15.00
C ILE A 171 -3.74 2.66 -15.36
N SER A 172 -3.80 1.36 -15.02
CA SER A 172 -2.78 0.38 -15.38
C SER A 172 -2.63 0.22 -16.89
N ALA A 173 -3.72 0.25 -17.64
CA ALA A 173 -3.67 0.17 -19.09
C ALA A 173 -2.95 1.39 -19.69
N ILE A 174 -3.25 2.60 -19.19
CA ILE A 174 -2.56 3.83 -19.57
C ILE A 174 -1.06 3.74 -19.22
N ALA A 175 -0.73 3.39 -17.99
CA ALA A 175 0.66 3.26 -17.54
C ALA A 175 1.46 2.30 -18.42
N ARG A 176 0.91 1.12 -18.72
CA ARG A 176 1.53 0.11 -19.61
C ARG A 176 1.72 0.62 -21.03
N LYS A 177 0.72 1.30 -21.59
CA LYS A 177 0.79 1.90 -22.94
C LYS A 177 1.98 2.84 -23.08
N HIS A 178 2.31 3.58 -22.03
CA HIS A 178 3.40 4.55 -22.00
C HIS A 178 4.71 4.03 -21.38
N GLY A 179 4.75 2.76 -20.93
CA GLY A 179 5.93 2.16 -20.30
C GLY A 179 6.30 2.78 -18.95
N VAL A 180 5.31 3.31 -18.24
CA VAL A 180 5.44 3.93 -16.92
C VAL A 180 5.06 2.93 -15.84
N LEU A 181 5.74 2.95 -14.70
CA LEU A 181 5.39 2.13 -13.54
C LEU A 181 4.10 2.66 -12.89
N LEU A 182 3.28 1.74 -12.36
CA LEU A 182 2.13 2.07 -11.54
C LEU A 182 2.38 1.60 -10.10
N PHE A 183 2.21 2.50 -9.16
CA PHE A 183 2.13 2.23 -7.72
C PHE A 183 0.71 2.53 -7.23
N THR A 184 0.20 1.73 -6.32
CA THR A 184 -1.08 1.99 -5.67
C THR A 184 -0.96 1.74 -4.16
N ASP A 185 -1.33 2.73 -3.35
CA ASP A 185 -1.62 2.51 -1.93
C ASP A 185 -2.95 1.76 -1.83
N ALA A 186 -2.87 0.49 -1.42
CA ALA A 186 -4.01 -0.40 -1.30
C ALA A 186 -4.38 -0.71 0.17
N THR A 187 -3.96 0.13 1.11
CA THR A 187 -4.17 -0.06 2.56
C THR A 187 -5.63 -0.31 2.92
N GLN A 188 -6.57 0.27 2.16
CA GLN A 188 -8.02 0.09 2.37
C GLN A 188 -8.65 -0.96 1.42
N ALA A 189 -7.85 -1.74 0.68
CA ALA A 189 -8.36 -2.61 -0.38
C ALA A 189 -7.93 -4.08 -0.27
N VAL A 190 -6.93 -4.41 0.57
CA VAL A 190 -6.37 -5.76 0.74
C VAL A 190 -6.49 -6.23 2.18
#